data_a656917ac1509a7bb4dd2cc374be1951
#
_entry.id   a656917ac1509a7bb4dd2cc374be1951
#
_cell.length_a   1.000
_cell.length_b   1.000
_cell.length_c   1.000
_cell.angle_alpha   90.00
_cell.angle_beta   90.00
_cell.angle_gamma   90.00
#
_symmetry.space_group_name_H-M   'P 1'
#
loop_
_entity.id
_entity.type
_entity.pdbx_description
1 polymer ?
#
loop_
_entity_poly.entity_id
_entity_poly.type
_entity_poly.pdbx_seq_one_letter_code
_entity_poly.pdbx_strand_id
1 'polypeptide(L)'
;MTAKKKETKKEATEVVLSPEDRAAARRKQIQARLSAFKLNPEGVNVGQDLDDSDKVYIPTGIVEIDSLMGPYGGIKEGTVAEFAGENSSGKSYTALKMAAQAQDMGLRVAVMNVEYSYSDERAQAIGVDTRNADNFETYENLGAAENWGKWIWAAADSGEYGLIIVDSITAMIPMANHEKDLSDADKLGAHAKFCSRFVSKLTEICGRTGTIVILINQLRYSTEKRGMQQEFVLKSTGGEAIGYFSSMRLWFTKMKGASAEIIGDGGERIGGRSKCLLKKTRQSAPDSIAEFPIYFGKFEGNPVKDFLHRVLNHPALKEKGAVTCLRKVYKYIDPTTGEIFGQTKDEYEFVKLLMDSPAPSVLTRGDVSTTGFQYICGRIKLSDIQIKAVAEAIKEGKKSDEDDNPDDVLKNIDSSLIDDEFYGGPEPEIPDFEE
;
A
#
# COMPACT_ATOMS: atom_id res chain seq x y z
N MET A 1 -17.09 -82.28 -35.36
CA MET A 1 -18.01 -81.40 -34.58
C MET A 1 -17.17 -80.51 -33.65
N THR A 2 -16.90 -79.32 -34.11
CA THR A 2 -16.01 -78.35 -33.39
C THR A 2 -16.88 -77.25 -32.87
N ALA A 3 -16.95 -77.13 -31.53
CA ALA A 3 -17.65 -76.04 -30.80
C ALA A 3 -16.83 -74.79 -30.78
N LYS A 4 -17.31 -73.68 -31.39
CA LYS A 4 -16.76 -72.34 -31.31
C LYS A 4 -17.15 -71.74 -29.99
N LYS A 5 -16.14 -71.47 -29.13
CA LYS A 5 -16.26 -70.58 -27.96
C LYS A 5 -16.41 -69.13 -28.43
N LYS A 6 -17.54 -68.51 -28.12
CA LYS A 6 -17.73 -67.04 -28.22
C LYS A 6 -17.08 -66.39 -27.06
N GLU A 7 -16.00 -65.62 -27.28
CA GLU A 7 -15.49 -64.65 -26.37
C GLU A 7 -16.33 -63.37 -26.38
N THR A 8 -17.02 -63.10 -25.32
CA THR A 8 -17.70 -61.81 -25.07
C THR A 8 -16.68 -60.80 -24.60
N LYS A 9 -16.28 -59.84 -25.47
CA LYS A 9 -15.59 -58.61 -25.08
C LYS A 9 -16.52 -57.80 -24.18
N LYS A 10 -16.15 -57.64 -22.89
CA LYS A 10 -16.71 -56.61 -22.04
C LYS A 10 -16.14 -55.26 -22.49
N GLU A 11 -16.95 -54.42 -23.07
CA GLU A 11 -16.66 -52.99 -23.23
C GLU A 11 -16.55 -52.36 -21.84
N ALA A 12 -15.33 -51.93 -21.48
CA ALA A 12 -15.11 -51.14 -20.31
C ALA A 12 -15.65 -49.74 -20.61
N THR A 13 -16.79 -49.39 -20.04
CA THR A 13 -17.32 -48.03 -20.03
C THR A 13 -16.31 -47.14 -19.30
N GLU A 14 -15.61 -46.31 -20.02
CA GLU A 14 -14.77 -45.25 -19.46
C GLU A 14 -15.67 -44.33 -18.63
N VAL A 15 -15.56 -44.43 -17.32
CA VAL A 15 -16.23 -43.52 -16.39
C VAL A 15 -15.55 -42.15 -16.54
N VAL A 16 -16.18 -41.25 -17.27
CA VAL A 16 -15.73 -39.86 -17.36
C VAL A 16 -15.99 -39.21 -16.02
N LEU A 17 -14.94 -39.11 -15.19
CA LEU A 17 -14.98 -38.44 -13.91
C LEU A 17 -15.35 -36.96 -14.06
N SER A 18 -16.15 -36.43 -13.14
CA SER A 18 -16.44 -35.00 -13.06
C SER A 18 -15.16 -34.16 -12.89
N PRO A 19 -15.16 -32.86 -13.22
CA PRO A 19 -14.00 -32.00 -12.95
C PRO A 19 -13.55 -32.04 -11.49
N GLU A 20 -14.50 -32.12 -10.56
CA GLU A 20 -14.25 -32.20 -9.11
C GLU A 20 -13.61 -33.53 -8.70
N ASP A 21 -14.09 -34.66 -9.25
CA ASP A 21 -13.50 -35.99 -8.99
C ASP A 21 -12.08 -36.09 -9.55
N ARG A 22 -11.83 -35.50 -10.72
CA ARG A 22 -10.47 -35.41 -11.28
C ARG A 22 -9.53 -34.60 -10.43
N ALA A 23 -10.00 -33.47 -9.87
CA ALA A 23 -9.22 -32.63 -8.95
C ALA A 23 -8.93 -33.40 -7.65
N ALA A 24 -9.92 -34.09 -7.08
CA ALA A 24 -9.75 -34.93 -5.89
C ALA A 24 -8.76 -36.08 -6.11
N ALA A 25 -8.81 -36.74 -7.25
CA ALA A 25 -7.87 -37.80 -7.60
C ALA A 25 -6.43 -37.27 -7.74
N ARG A 26 -6.25 -36.11 -8.40
CA ARG A 26 -4.95 -35.42 -8.48
C ARG A 26 -4.40 -35.04 -7.11
N ARG A 27 -5.25 -34.47 -6.24
CA ARG A 27 -4.87 -34.11 -4.85
C ARG A 27 -4.35 -35.35 -4.10
N LYS A 28 -5.07 -36.48 -4.20
CA LYS A 28 -4.68 -37.74 -3.56
C LYS A 28 -3.33 -38.26 -4.10
N GLN A 29 -3.10 -38.17 -5.41
CA GLN A 29 -1.82 -38.57 -6.02
C GLN A 29 -0.66 -37.68 -5.55
N ILE A 30 -0.87 -36.35 -5.51
CA ILE A 30 0.14 -35.41 -5.03
C ILE A 30 0.45 -35.65 -3.55
N GLN A 31 -0.56 -35.81 -2.71
CA GLN A 31 -0.39 -36.13 -1.27
C GLN A 31 0.41 -37.42 -1.07
N ALA A 32 0.13 -38.47 -1.83
CA ALA A 32 0.89 -39.71 -1.76
C ALA A 32 2.37 -39.52 -2.13
N ARG A 33 2.66 -38.70 -3.16
CA ARG A 33 4.04 -38.36 -3.55
C ARG A 33 4.75 -37.48 -2.51
N LEU A 34 4.07 -36.47 -1.94
CA LEU A 34 4.64 -35.61 -0.88
C LEU A 34 4.97 -36.43 0.38
N SER A 35 4.10 -37.35 0.77
CA SER A 35 4.35 -38.26 1.88
C SER A 35 5.58 -39.15 1.64
N ALA A 36 5.80 -39.61 0.40
CA ALA A 36 7.01 -40.36 0.04
C ALA A 36 8.30 -39.53 0.18
N PHE A 37 8.23 -38.21 0.02
CA PHE A 37 9.34 -37.27 0.25
C PHE A 37 9.42 -36.79 1.72
N LYS A 38 8.57 -37.28 2.62
CA LYS A 38 8.41 -36.80 4.01
C LYS A 38 8.07 -35.30 4.08
N LEU A 39 7.35 -34.78 3.10
CA LEU A 39 6.88 -33.40 3.06
C LEU A 39 5.46 -33.34 3.57
N ASN A 40 5.14 -32.26 4.32
CA ASN A 40 3.79 -32.03 4.79
C ASN A 40 2.90 -31.61 3.62
N PRO A 41 1.76 -32.27 3.37
CA PRO A 41 0.82 -31.91 2.31
C PRO A 41 -0.06 -30.69 2.63
N GLU A 42 0.04 -30.10 3.83
CA GLU A 42 -0.66 -28.85 4.18
C GLU A 42 -0.21 -27.73 3.24
N GLY A 43 -1.15 -27.06 2.60
CA GLY A 43 -0.87 -25.97 1.65
C GLY A 43 -1.02 -26.36 0.16
N VAL A 44 -1.46 -27.56 -0.15
CA VAL A 44 -1.84 -27.92 -1.54
C VAL A 44 -3.28 -27.47 -1.81
N ASN A 45 -3.46 -26.30 -2.40
CA ASN A 45 -4.74 -25.80 -2.87
C ASN A 45 -4.96 -26.24 -4.32
N VAL A 46 -6.04 -26.96 -4.59
CA VAL A 46 -6.41 -27.40 -5.95
C VAL A 46 -7.79 -26.86 -6.27
N GLY A 47 -7.85 -25.91 -7.20
CA GLY A 47 -9.10 -25.43 -7.78
C GLY A 47 -10.03 -24.72 -6.79
N GLN A 48 -9.50 -24.13 -5.72
CA GLN A 48 -10.24 -23.17 -4.90
C GLN A 48 -10.01 -21.78 -5.51
N ASP A 49 -11.08 -21.02 -5.65
CA ASP A 49 -10.97 -19.59 -5.87
C ASP A 49 -10.21 -19.02 -4.66
N LEU A 50 -8.99 -18.59 -4.91
CA LEU A 50 -8.21 -17.86 -3.92
C LEU A 50 -8.75 -16.43 -3.95
N ASP A 51 -9.89 -16.21 -3.30
CA ASP A 51 -10.44 -14.88 -3.12
C ASP A 51 -9.53 -14.11 -2.17
N ASP A 52 -8.99 -13.00 -2.66
CA ASP A 52 -8.16 -12.09 -1.88
C ASP A 52 -9.01 -11.12 -1.02
N SER A 53 -10.33 -11.14 -1.14
CA SER A 53 -11.25 -10.27 -0.38
C SER A 53 -11.19 -10.51 1.13
N ASP A 54 -10.89 -11.75 1.56
CA ASP A 54 -10.77 -12.11 2.97
C ASP A 54 -9.40 -11.76 3.57
N LYS A 55 -8.48 -11.20 2.77
CA LYS A 55 -7.14 -10.85 3.21
C LYS A 55 -7.07 -9.47 3.83
N VAL A 56 -6.22 -9.32 4.83
CA VAL A 56 -5.93 -8.02 5.46
C VAL A 56 -5.03 -7.19 4.56
N TYR A 57 -5.43 -5.94 4.32
CA TYR A 57 -4.65 -4.94 3.60
C TYR A 57 -4.42 -3.74 4.51
N ILE A 58 -3.17 -3.40 4.78
CA ILE A 58 -2.84 -2.21 5.59
C ILE A 58 -2.57 -1.04 4.65
N PRO A 59 -3.40 0.03 4.67
CA PRO A 59 -3.17 1.23 3.89
C PRO A 59 -1.98 2.01 4.44
N THR A 60 -1.37 2.86 3.63
CA THR A 60 -0.32 3.78 4.11
C THR A 60 -0.89 4.93 4.92
N GLY A 61 -2.20 5.17 4.84
CA GLY A 61 -2.85 6.35 5.40
C GLY A 61 -2.57 7.63 4.59
N ILE A 62 -1.94 7.47 3.42
CA ILE A 62 -1.72 8.53 2.42
C ILE A 62 -2.49 8.12 1.18
N VAL A 63 -3.65 8.70 1.01
CA VAL A 63 -4.63 8.22 0.01
C VAL A 63 -4.12 8.31 -1.42
N GLU A 64 -3.26 9.30 -1.71
CA GLU A 64 -2.63 9.40 -3.01
C GLU A 64 -1.80 8.14 -3.32
N ILE A 65 -1.10 7.60 -2.32
CA ILE A 65 -0.32 6.36 -2.45
C ILE A 65 -1.25 5.15 -2.46
N ASP A 66 -2.23 5.11 -1.55
CA ASP A 66 -3.16 4.00 -1.42
C ASP A 66 -3.98 3.80 -2.71
N SER A 67 -4.33 4.89 -3.40
CA SER A 67 -5.03 4.85 -4.69
C SER A 67 -4.24 4.15 -5.81
N LEU A 68 -2.91 4.08 -5.71
CA LEU A 68 -2.06 3.36 -6.66
C LEU A 68 -2.04 1.85 -6.40
N MET A 69 -2.40 1.41 -5.18
CA MET A 69 -2.18 0.03 -4.72
C MET A 69 -3.29 -0.96 -5.13
N GLY A 70 -4.11 -0.61 -6.12
CA GLY A 70 -5.17 -1.48 -6.60
C GLY A 70 -6.48 -1.37 -5.79
N PRO A 71 -7.40 -2.34 -5.93
CA PRO A 71 -8.76 -2.23 -5.42
C PRO A 71 -8.83 -2.16 -3.89
N TYR A 72 -7.88 -2.76 -3.21
CA TYR A 72 -7.88 -2.83 -1.74
C TYR A 72 -7.14 -1.68 -1.05
N GLY A 73 -6.46 -0.79 -1.79
CA GLY A 73 -5.86 0.45 -1.29
C GLY A 73 -4.82 0.26 -0.19
N GLY A 74 -4.07 -0.85 -0.19
CA GLY A 74 -3.10 -1.15 0.87
C GLY A 74 -2.11 -2.24 0.51
N ILE A 75 -1.20 -2.55 1.43
CA ILE A 75 -0.24 -3.64 1.30
C ILE A 75 -0.85 -4.91 1.90
N LYS A 76 -0.91 -5.97 1.10
CA LYS A 76 -1.48 -7.26 1.47
C LYS A 76 -0.69 -7.93 2.59
N GLU A 77 -1.41 -8.55 3.54
CA GLU A 77 -0.81 -9.40 4.57
C GLU A 77 0.09 -10.49 3.99
N GLY A 78 1.06 -10.93 4.79
CA GLY A 78 1.96 -12.00 4.39
C GLY A 78 2.97 -11.61 3.32
N THR A 79 3.28 -10.31 3.16
CA THR A 79 4.17 -9.83 2.12
C THR A 79 5.31 -8.96 2.64
N VAL A 80 6.39 -8.92 1.85
CA VAL A 80 7.50 -8.00 2.04
C VAL A 80 7.35 -6.87 1.01
N ALA A 81 7.43 -5.62 1.46
CA ALA A 81 7.45 -4.44 0.59
C ALA A 81 8.72 -3.60 0.78
N GLU A 82 9.18 -2.94 -0.28
CA GLU A 82 10.32 -2.04 -0.24
C GLU A 82 9.88 -0.59 -0.42
N PHE A 83 10.31 0.28 0.50
CA PHE A 83 10.17 1.73 0.41
C PHE A 83 11.56 2.33 0.15
N ALA A 84 11.87 2.62 -1.11
CA ALA A 84 13.17 3.12 -1.50
C ALA A 84 13.12 4.59 -1.95
N GLY A 85 14.17 5.36 -1.71
CA GLY A 85 14.20 6.77 -2.13
C GLY A 85 15.38 7.55 -1.56
N GLU A 86 15.44 8.82 -1.95
CA GLU A 86 16.41 9.78 -1.46
C GLU A 86 16.20 10.11 0.03
N ASN A 87 17.17 10.77 0.65
CA ASN A 87 17.02 11.27 2.01
C ASN A 87 15.90 12.31 2.10
N SER A 88 15.10 12.23 3.16
CA SER A 88 13.96 13.14 3.41
C SER A 88 12.90 13.13 2.30
N SER A 89 12.76 12.03 1.54
CA SER A 89 11.74 11.87 0.50
C SER A 89 10.39 11.34 1.02
N GLY A 90 10.28 11.02 2.32
CA GLY A 90 9.04 10.58 2.94
C GLY A 90 8.91 9.08 3.21
N LYS A 91 9.97 8.27 3.03
CA LYS A 91 9.96 6.82 3.31
C LYS A 91 9.50 6.47 4.72
N SER A 92 10.26 6.95 5.73
CA SER A 92 9.96 6.70 7.15
C SER A 92 8.65 7.36 7.58
N TYR A 93 8.31 8.53 7.01
CA TYR A 93 7.02 9.18 7.23
C TYR A 93 5.87 8.29 6.78
N THR A 94 5.93 7.75 5.55
CA THR A 94 4.92 6.84 5.01
C THR A 94 4.83 5.54 5.81
N ALA A 95 5.98 4.98 6.21
CA ALA A 95 6.00 3.78 7.03
C ALA A 95 5.37 4.00 8.43
N LEU A 96 5.62 5.14 9.07
CA LEU A 96 4.99 5.49 10.35
C LEU A 96 3.50 5.82 10.21
N LYS A 97 3.07 6.45 9.12
CA LYS A 97 1.63 6.60 8.81
C LYS A 97 0.96 5.23 8.70
N MET A 98 1.59 4.29 8.01
CA MET A 98 1.11 2.92 7.92
C MET A 98 1.09 2.21 9.27
N ALA A 99 2.05 2.50 10.18
CA ALA A 99 2.04 1.99 11.55
C ALA A 99 0.78 2.46 12.32
N ALA A 100 0.42 3.74 12.21
CA ALA A 100 -0.80 4.25 12.82
C ALA A 100 -2.05 3.54 12.27
N GLN A 101 -2.13 3.33 10.95
CA GLN A 101 -3.26 2.58 10.35
C GLN A 101 -3.30 1.12 10.84
N ALA A 102 -2.15 0.47 11.00
CA ALA A 102 -2.09 -0.90 11.54
C ALA A 102 -2.62 -0.95 12.98
N GLN A 103 -2.24 0.03 13.82
CA GLN A 103 -2.73 0.14 15.19
C GLN A 103 -4.24 0.38 15.25
N ASP A 104 -4.79 1.24 14.39
CA ASP A 104 -6.24 1.48 14.27
C ASP A 104 -7.01 0.20 13.87
N MET A 105 -6.36 -0.69 13.13
CA MET A 105 -6.88 -2.03 12.79
C MET A 105 -6.70 -3.05 13.92
N GLY A 106 -6.16 -2.66 15.07
CA GLY A 106 -5.88 -3.54 16.22
C GLY A 106 -4.65 -4.44 16.03
N LEU A 107 -3.78 -4.12 15.08
CA LEU A 107 -2.58 -4.89 14.80
C LEU A 107 -1.38 -4.37 15.59
N ARG A 108 -0.53 -5.28 16.03
CA ARG A 108 0.72 -4.94 16.72
C ARG A 108 1.80 -4.56 15.71
N VAL A 109 2.57 -3.52 16.04
CA VAL A 109 3.61 -2.94 15.18
C VAL A 109 4.97 -3.01 15.86
N ALA A 110 6.01 -3.40 15.12
CA ALA A 110 7.40 -3.30 15.55
C ALA A 110 8.21 -2.41 14.61
N VAL A 111 9.06 -1.54 15.17
CA VAL A 111 10.01 -0.71 14.43
C VAL A 111 11.44 -1.12 14.76
N MET A 112 12.18 -1.59 13.76
CA MET A 112 13.60 -1.89 13.85
C MET A 112 14.40 -0.65 13.48
N ASN A 113 14.82 0.13 14.50
CA ASN A 113 15.53 1.40 14.34
C ASN A 113 17.04 1.16 14.13
N VAL A 114 17.40 0.70 12.95
CA VAL A 114 18.80 0.37 12.60
C VAL A 114 19.65 1.63 12.39
N GLU A 115 19.03 2.73 11.93
CA GLU A 115 19.71 4.01 11.68
C GLU A 115 19.76 4.92 12.90
N TYR A 116 19.16 4.52 14.02
CA TYR A 116 19.03 5.38 15.22
C TYR A 116 18.37 6.73 14.94
N SER A 117 17.47 6.78 13.97
CA SER A 117 16.79 7.98 13.49
C SER A 117 15.34 8.10 13.98
N TYR A 118 14.84 7.11 14.70
CA TYR A 118 13.50 7.08 15.25
C TYR A 118 13.33 8.08 16.39
N SER A 119 12.15 8.68 16.49
CA SER A 119 11.75 9.57 17.58
C SER A 119 10.27 9.35 17.92
N ASP A 120 9.97 9.09 19.19
CA ASP A 120 8.60 8.96 19.69
C ASP A 120 7.77 10.21 19.43
N GLU A 121 8.35 11.41 19.65
CA GLU A 121 7.65 12.67 19.41
C GLU A 121 7.18 12.78 17.95
N ARG A 122 8.05 12.42 17.02
CA ARG A 122 7.72 12.43 15.60
C ARG A 122 6.69 11.35 15.23
N ALA A 123 6.80 10.15 15.80
CA ALA A 123 5.85 9.07 15.57
C ALA A 123 4.45 9.43 16.09
N GLN A 124 4.37 10.04 17.31
CA GLN A 124 3.12 10.52 17.89
C GLN A 124 2.50 11.65 17.05
N ALA A 125 3.31 12.58 16.54
CA ALA A 125 2.84 13.66 15.66
C ALA A 125 2.28 13.12 14.33
N ILE A 126 2.68 11.91 13.92
CA ILE A 126 2.17 11.23 12.72
C ILE A 126 0.89 10.42 13.02
N GLY A 127 0.56 10.21 14.28
CA GLY A 127 -0.62 9.47 14.74
C GLY A 127 -0.32 8.09 15.32
N VAL A 128 0.95 7.73 15.52
CA VAL A 128 1.33 6.44 16.15
C VAL A 128 1.16 6.55 17.67
N ASP A 129 0.44 5.62 18.28
CA ASP A 129 0.40 5.47 19.73
C ASP A 129 1.64 4.69 20.22
N THR A 130 2.68 5.45 20.57
CA THR A 130 3.96 4.88 21.03
C THR A 130 3.95 4.49 22.51
N ARG A 131 2.88 4.82 23.24
CA ARG A 131 2.77 4.55 24.69
C ARG A 131 2.08 3.24 25.00
N ASN A 132 1.40 2.67 24.02
CA ASN A 132 0.70 1.42 24.19
C ASN A 132 1.64 0.23 23.89
N ALA A 133 2.26 -0.31 24.95
CA ALA A 133 3.18 -1.44 24.84
C ALA A 133 2.51 -2.74 24.30
N ASP A 134 1.18 -2.82 24.31
CA ASP A 134 0.47 -3.98 23.77
C ASP A 134 0.45 -4.01 22.24
N ASN A 135 0.60 -2.84 21.60
CA ASN A 135 0.50 -2.74 20.15
C ASN A 135 1.66 -2.04 19.44
N PHE A 136 2.69 -1.55 20.20
CA PHE A 136 3.85 -0.86 19.61
C PHE A 136 5.15 -1.16 20.34
N GLU A 137 6.18 -1.50 19.59
CA GLU A 137 7.54 -1.73 20.12
C GLU A 137 8.61 -1.18 19.18
N THR A 138 9.72 -0.71 19.77
CA THR A 138 10.93 -0.30 19.03
C THR A 138 12.13 -1.11 19.46
N TYR A 139 13.00 -1.43 18.51
CA TYR A 139 14.20 -2.23 18.75
C TYR A 139 15.43 -1.54 18.21
N GLU A 140 16.49 -1.51 19.04
CA GLU A 140 17.76 -0.87 18.76
C GLU A 140 18.94 -1.74 19.21
N ASN A 141 20.15 -1.37 18.81
CA ASN A 141 21.41 -1.92 19.34
C ASN A 141 21.62 -3.44 19.16
N LEU A 142 21.11 -4.04 18.08
CA LEU A 142 21.34 -5.46 17.81
C LEU A 142 22.69 -5.77 17.11
N GLY A 143 23.46 -4.74 16.79
CA GLY A 143 24.79 -4.87 16.20
C GLY A 143 24.78 -5.30 14.74
N ALA A 144 25.48 -6.39 14.39
CA ALA A 144 25.64 -6.82 12.99
C ALA A 144 24.33 -7.23 12.31
N ALA A 145 24.32 -7.13 10.97
CA ALA A 145 23.18 -7.45 10.13
C ALA A 145 22.56 -8.83 10.37
N GLU A 146 23.40 -9.82 10.67
CA GLU A 146 22.95 -11.18 10.94
C GLU A 146 22.12 -11.27 12.21
N ASN A 147 22.40 -10.46 13.23
CA ASN A 147 21.61 -10.40 14.45
C ASN A 147 20.26 -9.72 14.21
N TRP A 148 20.25 -8.59 13.51
CA TRP A 148 19.04 -7.93 13.05
C TRP A 148 18.16 -8.90 12.24
N GLY A 149 18.78 -9.61 11.28
CA GLY A 149 18.07 -10.57 10.45
C GLY A 149 17.43 -11.70 11.25
N LYS A 150 18.14 -12.28 12.22
CA LYS A 150 17.60 -13.33 13.11
C LYS A 150 16.43 -12.82 13.94
N TRP A 151 16.55 -11.61 14.46
CA TRP A 151 15.52 -10.99 15.28
C TRP A 151 14.25 -10.71 14.46
N ILE A 152 14.39 -10.11 13.29
CA ILE A 152 13.27 -9.83 12.38
C ILE A 152 12.59 -11.14 11.95
N TRP A 153 13.35 -12.19 11.64
CA TRP A 153 12.77 -13.51 11.35
C TRP A 153 11.97 -14.07 12.54
N ALA A 154 12.53 -14.00 13.76
CA ALA A 154 11.84 -14.48 14.95
C ALA A 154 10.56 -13.66 15.23
N ALA A 155 10.62 -12.35 15.10
CA ALA A 155 9.46 -11.47 15.27
C ALA A 155 8.36 -11.76 14.23
N ALA A 156 8.72 -11.90 12.95
CA ALA A 156 7.76 -12.26 11.91
C ALA A 156 7.23 -13.70 12.08
N ASP A 157 8.07 -14.64 12.55
CA ASP A 157 7.70 -16.04 12.74
C ASP A 157 6.75 -16.25 13.93
N SER A 158 6.79 -15.35 14.92
CA SER A 158 5.89 -15.41 16.07
C SER A 158 4.41 -15.23 15.70
N GLY A 159 4.12 -14.54 14.59
CA GLY A 159 2.75 -14.18 14.21
C GLY A 159 2.11 -13.09 15.08
N GLU A 160 2.86 -12.54 16.06
CA GLU A 160 2.37 -11.50 16.97
C GLU A 160 2.23 -10.12 16.32
N TYR A 161 3.00 -9.87 15.25
CA TYR A 161 3.04 -8.58 14.58
C TYR A 161 2.30 -8.59 13.26
N GLY A 162 1.36 -7.68 13.09
CA GLY A 162 0.74 -7.41 11.79
C GLY A 162 1.68 -6.62 10.86
N LEU A 163 2.52 -5.74 11.44
CA LEU A 163 3.45 -4.90 10.70
C LEU A 163 4.81 -4.81 11.38
N ILE A 164 5.88 -5.03 10.61
CA ILE A 164 7.27 -4.78 11.03
C ILE A 164 7.90 -3.79 10.06
N ILE A 165 8.47 -2.70 10.58
CA ILE A 165 9.18 -1.67 9.82
C ILE A 165 10.68 -1.79 10.10
N VAL A 166 11.49 -1.88 9.06
CA VAL A 166 12.96 -1.95 9.15
C VAL A 166 13.56 -0.68 8.58
N ASP A 167 14.03 0.22 9.44
CA ASP A 167 14.59 1.53 9.05
C ASP A 167 16.08 1.62 9.43
N SER A 168 17.02 1.35 8.54
CA SER A 168 16.85 0.88 7.18
C SER A 168 17.68 -0.40 6.92
N ILE A 169 17.32 -1.16 5.88
CA ILE A 169 18.12 -2.33 5.46
C ILE A 169 19.52 -1.91 4.99
N THR A 170 19.66 -0.68 4.51
CA THR A 170 20.94 -0.12 4.07
C THR A 170 21.94 0.02 5.22
N ALA A 171 21.46 0.30 6.43
CA ALA A 171 22.29 0.47 7.62
C ALA A 171 22.71 -0.86 8.27
N MET A 172 22.15 -1.99 7.83
CA MET A 172 22.54 -3.31 8.30
C MET A 172 23.91 -3.71 7.78
N ILE A 173 24.94 -3.57 8.61
CA ILE A 173 26.33 -3.93 8.25
C ILE A 173 26.55 -5.41 8.54
N PRO A 174 26.91 -6.26 7.54
CA PRO A 174 27.22 -7.66 7.76
C PRO A 174 28.39 -7.85 8.71
N MET A 175 28.39 -8.93 9.52
CA MET A 175 29.46 -9.30 10.45
C MET A 175 30.82 -9.24 9.78
N ALA A 176 30.92 -9.73 8.54
CA ALA A 176 32.17 -9.73 7.77
C ALA A 176 32.79 -8.35 7.54
N ASN A 177 32.03 -7.27 7.67
CA ASN A 177 32.47 -5.88 7.55
C ASN A 177 32.33 -5.11 8.87
N HIS A 178 31.56 -5.63 9.83
CA HIS A 178 31.29 -4.98 11.12
C HIS A 178 32.50 -4.99 12.06
N GLU A 179 33.32 -6.05 12.01
CA GLU A 179 34.49 -6.25 12.88
C GLU A 179 35.79 -5.73 12.26
N LYS A 180 35.75 -5.07 11.11
CA LYS A 180 36.93 -4.57 10.41
C LYS A 180 37.32 -3.15 10.86
N ASP A 181 38.62 -2.88 10.84
CA ASP A 181 39.13 -1.53 10.99
C ASP A 181 38.77 -0.68 9.75
N LEU A 182 38.69 0.65 9.94
CA LEU A 182 38.39 1.60 8.88
C LEU A 182 39.40 1.56 7.70
N SER A 183 40.60 1.05 7.98
CA SER A 183 41.67 0.88 6.97
C SER A 183 41.48 -0.35 6.10
N ASP A 184 40.61 -1.32 6.49
CA ASP A 184 40.43 -2.56 5.76
C ASP A 184 39.42 -2.40 4.63
N ALA A 185 39.74 -2.96 3.47
CA ALA A 185 38.78 -2.95 2.36
C ALA A 185 37.59 -3.82 2.66
N ASP A 186 36.36 -3.28 2.40
CA ASP A 186 35.12 -4.02 2.53
C ASP A 186 35.09 -5.25 1.64
N LYS A 187 34.46 -6.33 2.14
CA LYS A 187 34.16 -7.49 1.30
C LYS A 187 33.06 -7.11 0.31
N LEU A 188 33.44 -6.90 -0.94
CA LEU A 188 32.51 -6.60 -2.02
C LEU A 188 31.39 -7.65 -2.07
N GLY A 189 30.15 -7.18 -2.14
CA GLY A 189 28.97 -8.03 -2.24
C GLY A 189 28.50 -8.69 -0.94
N ALA A 190 29.18 -8.49 0.21
CA ALA A 190 28.76 -9.08 1.50
C ALA A 190 27.32 -8.65 1.87
N HIS A 191 27.00 -7.37 1.74
CA HIS A 191 25.66 -6.84 2.00
C HIS A 191 24.61 -7.42 1.04
N ALA A 192 24.89 -7.50 -0.26
CA ALA A 192 23.97 -8.09 -1.23
C ALA A 192 23.72 -9.58 -0.97
N LYS A 193 24.76 -10.33 -0.57
CA LYS A 193 24.64 -11.75 -0.18
C LYS A 193 23.80 -11.91 1.10
N PHE A 194 24.00 -11.05 2.09
CA PHE A 194 23.17 -11.02 3.29
C PHE A 194 21.71 -10.74 2.91
N CYS A 195 21.41 -9.66 2.18
CA CYS A 195 20.07 -9.27 1.75
C CYS A 195 19.37 -10.40 0.99
N SER A 196 20.07 -11.08 0.07
CA SER A 196 19.51 -12.19 -0.69
C SER A 196 19.02 -13.33 0.19
N ARG A 197 19.80 -13.75 1.18
CA ARG A 197 19.41 -14.82 2.13
C ARG A 197 18.33 -14.34 3.08
N PHE A 198 18.46 -13.11 3.58
CA PHE A 198 17.53 -12.51 4.52
C PHE A 198 16.12 -12.40 3.95
N VAL A 199 15.99 -11.74 2.78
CA VAL A 199 14.68 -11.46 2.18
C VAL A 199 14.01 -12.73 1.65
N SER A 200 14.77 -13.69 1.10
CA SER A 200 14.22 -14.97 0.63
C SER A 200 13.51 -15.72 1.76
N LYS A 201 14.19 -15.89 2.91
CA LYS A 201 13.58 -16.56 4.08
C LYS A 201 12.46 -15.72 4.71
N LEU A 202 12.63 -14.39 4.77
CA LEU A 202 11.60 -13.49 5.30
C LEU A 202 10.29 -13.60 4.52
N THR A 203 10.36 -13.67 3.19
CA THR A 203 9.16 -13.82 2.33
C THR A 203 8.40 -15.11 2.63
N GLU A 204 9.11 -16.22 2.89
CA GLU A 204 8.49 -17.49 3.29
C GLU A 204 7.77 -17.35 4.64
N ILE A 205 8.46 -16.75 5.63
CA ILE A 205 7.90 -16.54 6.98
C ILE A 205 6.65 -15.65 6.89
N CYS A 206 6.73 -14.49 6.25
CA CYS A 206 5.61 -13.58 6.07
C CYS A 206 4.41 -14.27 5.43
N GLY A 207 4.63 -15.02 4.34
CA GLY A 207 3.57 -15.75 3.64
C GLY A 207 2.82 -16.76 4.52
N ARG A 208 3.47 -17.29 5.55
CA ARG A 208 2.89 -18.24 6.48
C ARG A 208 2.20 -17.58 7.68
N THR A 209 2.74 -16.47 8.18
CA THR A 209 2.25 -15.82 9.42
C THR A 209 1.25 -14.68 9.16
N GLY A 210 1.18 -14.16 7.93
CA GLY A 210 0.38 -12.98 7.62
C GLY A 210 1.08 -11.65 7.92
N THR A 211 2.26 -11.65 8.55
CA THR A 211 3.00 -10.43 8.90
C THR A 211 3.41 -9.66 7.64
N ILE A 212 3.22 -8.34 7.63
CA ILE A 212 3.77 -7.44 6.61
C ILE A 212 5.11 -6.90 7.10
N VAL A 213 6.13 -6.93 6.24
CA VAL A 213 7.43 -6.33 6.54
C VAL A 213 7.77 -5.25 5.52
N ILE A 214 7.98 -4.02 6.00
CA ILE A 214 8.43 -2.90 5.20
C ILE A 214 9.94 -2.76 5.35
N LEU A 215 10.66 -2.85 4.23
CA LEU A 215 12.10 -2.61 4.16
C LEU A 215 12.34 -1.19 3.63
N ILE A 216 12.76 -0.27 4.50
CA ILE A 216 13.19 1.05 4.07
C ILE A 216 14.59 0.93 3.48
N ASN A 217 14.78 1.52 2.28
CA ASN A 217 15.99 1.42 1.50
C ASN A 217 16.40 2.77 0.88
N GLN A 218 17.65 2.88 0.44
CA GLN A 218 18.16 4.07 -0.24
C GLN A 218 18.31 3.80 -1.74
N LEU A 219 18.01 4.81 -2.55
CA LEU A 219 18.29 4.80 -3.99
C LEU A 219 19.65 5.45 -4.25
N ARG A 220 20.44 4.82 -5.12
CA ARG A 220 21.76 5.31 -5.55
C ARG A 220 21.89 5.17 -7.05
N TYR A 221 22.56 6.12 -7.67
CA TYR A 221 22.96 5.99 -9.08
C TYR A 221 24.04 4.93 -9.23
N SER A 222 23.80 4.01 -10.15
CA SER A 222 24.75 2.95 -10.55
C SER A 222 25.02 3.09 -12.03
N THR A 223 26.26 2.89 -12.44
CA THR A 223 26.64 2.92 -13.85
C THR A 223 26.45 1.54 -14.46
N GLU A 224 25.58 1.42 -15.45
CA GLU A 224 25.42 0.20 -16.24
C GLU A 224 26.01 0.37 -17.64
N LYS A 225 26.64 -0.69 -18.14
CA LYS A 225 27.10 -0.73 -19.53
C LYS A 225 25.98 -1.30 -20.40
N ARG A 226 25.45 -0.47 -21.28
CA ARG A 226 24.51 -0.89 -22.31
C ARG A 226 25.21 -0.79 -23.68
N GLY A 227 25.80 -1.91 -24.10
CA GLY A 227 26.70 -1.92 -25.27
C GLY A 227 27.97 -1.11 -25.02
N MET A 228 28.27 -0.11 -25.87
CA MET A 228 29.44 0.78 -25.74
C MET A 228 29.18 2.04 -24.92
N GLN A 229 27.94 2.28 -24.46
CA GLN A 229 27.56 3.45 -23.66
C GLN A 229 27.44 3.08 -22.18
N GLN A 230 27.82 4.02 -21.31
CA GLN A 230 27.58 3.94 -19.88
C GLN A 230 26.29 4.73 -19.59
N GLU A 231 25.30 4.08 -18.98
CA GLU A 231 24.05 4.68 -18.59
C GLU A 231 23.99 4.74 -17.05
N PHE A 232 23.57 5.88 -16.51
CA PHE A 232 23.32 6.01 -15.08
C PHE A 232 21.91 5.49 -14.77
N VAL A 233 21.82 4.42 -14.01
CA VAL A 233 20.55 3.80 -13.61
C VAL A 233 20.38 3.95 -12.12
N LEU A 234 19.18 4.39 -11.70
CA LEU A 234 18.82 4.48 -10.29
C LEU A 234 18.50 3.08 -9.76
N LYS A 235 19.20 2.65 -8.72
CA LYS A 235 19.03 1.33 -8.09
C LYS A 235 18.91 1.44 -6.58
N SER A 236 18.14 0.53 -5.99
CA SER A 236 18.14 0.35 -4.54
C SER A 236 19.38 -0.42 -4.07
N THR A 237 19.83 -0.13 -2.86
CA THR A 237 20.99 -0.82 -2.26
C THR A 237 20.62 -2.24 -1.81
N GLY A 238 21.62 -3.10 -1.55
CA GLY A 238 21.39 -4.47 -1.09
C GLY A 238 21.21 -5.52 -2.19
N GLY A 239 21.46 -5.12 -3.47
CA GLY A 239 21.40 -6.02 -4.63
C GLY A 239 19.97 -6.26 -5.13
N GLU A 240 19.85 -7.06 -6.19
CA GLU A 240 18.58 -7.26 -6.90
C GLU A 240 17.55 -8.13 -6.15
N ALA A 241 18.00 -8.89 -5.14
CA ALA A 241 17.14 -9.82 -4.41
C ALA A 241 15.98 -9.12 -3.69
N ILE A 242 16.23 -7.93 -3.09
CA ILE A 242 15.17 -7.16 -2.42
C ILE A 242 14.07 -6.84 -3.43
N GLY A 243 14.43 -6.31 -4.59
CA GLY A 243 13.49 -6.00 -5.65
C GLY A 243 12.76 -7.22 -6.20
N TYR A 244 13.42 -8.36 -6.27
CA TYR A 244 12.83 -9.61 -6.76
C TYR A 244 11.79 -10.18 -5.78
N PHE A 245 12.13 -10.27 -4.49
CA PHE A 245 11.28 -10.89 -3.47
C PHE A 245 10.17 -9.95 -2.97
N SER A 246 10.38 -8.62 -2.97
CA SER A 246 9.31 -7.69 -2.59
C SER A 246 8.10 -7.84 -3.50
N SER A 247 6.91 -7.93 -2.90
CA SER A 247 5.63 -7.97 -3.62
C SER A 247 5.23 -6.59 -4.15
N MET A 248 5.64 -5.54 -3.42
CA MET A 248 5.41 -4.15 -3.77
C MET A 248 6.67 -3.33 -3.56
N ARG A 249 6.93 -2.37 -4.45
CA ARG A 249 8.06 -1.45 -4.36
C ARG A 249 7.57 -0.03 -4.60
N LEU A 250 7.75 0.82 -3.61
CA LEU A 250 7.44 2.24 -3.67
C LEU A 250 8.75 3.04 -3.70
N TRP A 251 8.90 3.87 -4.72
CA TRP A 251 10.05 4.76 -4.87
C TRP A 251 9.67 6.19 -4.59
N PHE A 252 10.36 6.80 -3.65
CA PHE A 252 10.08 8.13 -3.13
C PHE A 252 11.08 9.14 -3.62
N THR A 253 10.60 10.25 -4.15
CA THR A 253 11.42 11.37 -4.63
C THR A 253 10.91 12.68 -4.04
N LYS A 254 11.82 13.51 -3.53
CA LYS A 254 11.47 14.83 -2.99
C LYS A 254 11.19 15.80 -4.12
N MET A 255 10.07 16.50 -4.06
CA MET A 255 9.78 17.59 -4.98
C MET A 255 10.63 18.82 -4.64
N LYS A 256 10.95 19.61 -5.65
CA LYS A 256 11.77 20.82 -5.54
C LYS A 256 10.99 22.05 -6.05
N GLY A 257 11.41 23.23 -5.60
CA GLY A 257 10.80 24.51 -5.99
C GLY A 257 9.63 24.94 -5.13
N ALA A 258 9.07 26.11 -5.40
CA ALA A 258 8.00 26.73 -4.61
C ALA A 258 6.72 25.88 -4.55
N SER A 259 6.40 25.15 -5.62
CA SER A 259 5.25 24.24 -5.67
C SER A 259 5.37 23.03 -4.73
N ALA A 260 6.59 22.73 -4.26
CA ALA A 260 6.85 21.66 -3.33
C ALA A 260 6.66 22.08 -1.86
N GLU A 261 6.49 23.35 -1.58
CA GLU A 261 6.33 23.85 -0.22
C GLU A 261 4.85 23.92 0.18
N ILE A 262 4.55 23.52 1.40
CA ILE A 262 3.23 23.68 2.00
C ILE A 262 3.35 24.81 3.02
N ILE A 263 2.61 25.87 2.78
CA ILE A 263 2.64 27.09 3.59
C ILE A 263 1.37 27.12 4.45
N GLY A 264 1.53 27.38 5.73
CA GLY A 264 0.44 27.56 6.69
C GLY A 264 -0.26 28.91 6.53
N ASP A 265 -1.34 29.09 7.25
CA ASP A 265 -2.16 30.32 7.22
C ASP A 265 -1.39 31.55 7.73
N GLY A 266 -0.36 31.37 8.57
CA GLY A 266 0.57 32.41 9.05
C GLY A 266 1.75 32.71 8.11
N GLY A 267 1.82 32.03 6.94
CA GLY A 267 2.92 32.20 5.98
C GLY A 267 4.17 31.35 6.30
N GLU A 268 4.17 30.58 7.39
CA GLU A 268 5.24 29.66 7.73
C GLU A 268 5.18 28.39 6.87
N ARG A 269 6.34 27.77 6.66
CA ARG A 269 6.44 26.51 5.95
C ARG A 269 6.11 25.36 6.90
N ILE A 270 4.94 24.77 6.75
CA ILE A 270 4.44 23.66 7.57
C ILE A 270 4.71 22.28 7.00
N GLY A 271 5.17 22.20 5.74
CA GLY A 271 5.40 20.92 5.11
C GLY A 271 6.10 21.02 3.76
N GLY A 272 6.13 19.89 3.08
CA GLY A 272 6.64 19.75 1.73
C GLY A 272 5.91 18.64 0.97
N ARG A 273 6.07 18.59 -0.36
CA ARG A 273 5.49 17.56 -1.22
C ARG A 273 6.55 16.61 -1.70
N SER A 274 6.17 15.36 -1.83
CA SER A 274 6.98 14.29 -2.39
C SER A 274 6.19 13.52 -3.44
N LYS A 275 6.91 12.81 -4.30
CA LYS A 275 6.33 11.87 -5.28
C LYS A 275 6.61 10.45 -4.84
N CYS A 276 5.64 9.58 -5.05
CA CYS A 276 5.76 8.15 -4.88
C CYS A 276 5.49 7.47 -6.23
N LEU A 277 6.47 6.74 -6.73
CA LEU A 277 6.35 5.88 -7.92
C LEU A 277 6.08 4.45 -7.46
N LEU A 278 4.99 3.85 -7.90
CA LEU A 278 4.71 2.44 -7.72
C LEU A 278 5.55 1.61 -8.71
N LYS A 279 6.82 1.35 -8.33
CA LYS A 279 7.80 0.69 -9.21
C LYS A 279 7.50 -0.77 -9.49
N LYS A 280 6.89 -1.46 -8.54
CA LYS A 280 6.47 -2.85 -8.66
C LYS A 280 5.24 -3.11 -7.81
N THR A 281 4.31 -3.84 -8.33
CA THR A 281 3.12 -4.33 -7.63
C THR A 281 2.68 -5.67 -8.22
N ARG A 282 1.91 -6.43 -7.44
CA ARG A 282 1.17 -7.61 -7.91
C ARG A 282 -0.34 -7.38 -7.89
N GLN A 283 -0.79 -6.18 -7.55
CA GLN A 283 -2.19 -5.84 -7.27
C GLN A 283 -2.78 -4.83 -8.26
N SER A 284 -1.94 -4.07 -8.97
CA SER A 284 -2.36 -3.01 -9.89
C SER A 284 -1.33 -2.81 -11.02
N ALA A 285 -1.53 -1.82 -11.87
CA ALA A 285 -0.55 -1.45 -12.89
C ALA A 285 0.70 -0.79 -12.25
N PRO A 286 1.92 -1.25 -12.56
CA PRO A 286 3.14 -0.58 -12.12
C PRO A 286 3.34 0.77 -12.82
N ASP A 287 4.38 1.50 -12.39
CA ASP A 287 4.86 2.78 -12.92
C ASP A 287 3.85 3.95 -12.79
N SER A 288 2.81 3.81 -11.95
CA SER A 288 1.91 4.88 -11.57
C SER A 288 2.56 5.79 -10.51
N ILE A 289 2.30 7.11 -10.60
CA ILE A 289 2.91 8.13 -9.73
C ILE A 289 1.83 8.86 -8.95
N ALA A 290 2.09 9.08 -7.65
CA ALA A 290 1.30 9.94 -6.78
C ALA A 290 2.16 11.06 -6.20
N GLU A 291 1.60 12.26 -6.09
CA GLU A 291 2.17 13.37 -5.30
C GLU A 291 1.43 13.44 -3.98
N PHE A 292 2.17 13.56 -2.87
CA PHE A 292 1.59 13.56 -1.55
C PHE A 292 2.26 14.58 -0.63
N PRO A 293 1.53 15.12 0.38
CA PRO A 293 2.05 16.04 1.35
C PRO A 293 2.82 15.32 2.46
N ILE A 294 3.85 15.99 2.99
CA ILE A 294 4.56 15.62 4.22
C ILE A 294 4.53 16.83 5.15
N TYR A 295 3.87 16.69 6.29
CA TYR A 295 3.78 17.75 7.29
C TYR A 295 4.91 17.64 8.32
N PHE A 296 5.39 18.78 8.85
CA PHE A 296 6.51 18.86 9.77
C PHE A 296 6.05 19.00 11.22
N GLY A 297 6.65 18.21 12.12
CA GLY A 297 6.41 18.33 13.56
C GLY A 297 4.95 18.09 13.95
N LYS A 298 4.35 19.04 14.62
CA LYS A 298 2.97 19.00 15.12
C LYS A 298 1.93 19.45 14.09
N PHE A 299 2.36 19.84 12.91
CA PHE A 299 1.42 20.22 11.87
C PHE A 299 0.76 18.96 11.32
N GLU A 300 -0.53 18.85 11.56
CA GLU A 300 -1.38 17.85 10.96
C GLU A 300 -1.94 18.39 9.65
N GLY A 301 -2.08 17.51 8.66
CA GLY A 301 -2.83 17.86 7.47
C GLY A 301 -4.27 18.18 7.84
N ASN A 302 -4.82 19.23 7.23
CA ASN A 302 -6.26 19.45 7.35
C ASN A 302 -6.99 18.41 6.48
N PRO A 303 -7.75 17.47 7.04
CA PRO A 303 -8.38 16.39 6.27
C PRO A 303 -9.27 16.92 5.15
N VAL A 304 -9.93 18.06 5.37
CA VAL A 304 -10.80 18.70 4.37
C VAL A 304 -9.97 19.27 3.21
N LYS A 305 -8.88 19.99 3.51
CA LYS A 305 -7.99 20.55 2.48
C LYS A 305 -7.29 19.45 1.67
N ASP A 306 -6.83 18.40 2.35
CA ASP A 306 -6.19 17.24 1.71
C ASP A 306 -7.17 16.47 0.83
N PHE A 307 -8.40 16.28 1.30
CA PHE A 307 -9.49 15.69 0.52
C PHE A 307 -9.78 16.54 -0.73
N LEU A 308 -9.96 17.85 -0.59
CA LEU A 308 -10.25 18.75 -1.71
C LEU A 308 -9.10 18.82 -2.71
N HIS A 309 -7.87 18.88 -2.26
CA HIS A 309 -6.71 18.84 -3.16
C HIS A 309 -6.73 17.58 -4.01
N ARG A 310 -7.07 16.45 -3.43
CA ARG A 310 -7.20 15.16 -4.09
C ARG A 310 -8.32 15.14 -5.11
N VAL A 311 -9.52 15.56 -4.69
CA VAL A 311 -10.71 15.63 -5.55
C VAL A 311 -10.44 16.47 -6.79
N LEU A 312 -9.80 17.63 -6.61
CA LEU A 312 -9.51 18.58 -7.71
C LEU A 312 -8.43 18.09 -8.67
N ASN A 313 -7.52 17.25 -8.20
CA ASN A 313 -6.39 16.77 -9.00
C ASN A 313 -6.54 15.33 -9.49
N HIS A 314 -7.59 14.62 -9.07
CA HIS A 314 -7.82 13.24 -9.48
C HIS A 314 -8.16 13.18 -10.99
N PRO A 315 -7.41 12.39 -11.80
CA PRO A 315 -7.58 12.38 -13.25
C PRO A 315 -9.02 12.10 -13.70
N ALA A 316 -9.66 11.07 -13.15
CA ALA A 316 -11.02 10.66 -13.53
C ALA A 316 -12.11 11.69 -13.14
N LEU A 317 -11.91 12.48 -12.08
CA LEU A 317 -12.84 13.54 -11.69
C LEU A 317 -12.59 14.83 -12.50
N LYS A 318 -11.32 15.13 -12.75
CA LYS A 318 -10.88 16.29 -13.51
C LYS A 318 -11.28 16.18 -14.98
N GLU A 319 -11.10 15.03 -15.60
CA GLU A 319 -11.45 14.78 -17.00
C GLU A 319 -12.97 14.96 -17.23
N LYS A 320 -13.80 14.52 -16.31
CA LYS A 320 -15.26 14.67 -16.40
C LYS A 320 -15.78 16.03 -15.97
N GLY A 321 -14.94 16.87 -15.34
CA GLY A 321 -15.32 18.21 -14.89
C GLY A 321 -16.38 18.22 -13.77
N ALA A 322 -16.59 17.09 -13.07
CA ALA A 322 -17.60 16.99 -12.03
C ALA A 322 -17.32 17.92 -10.85
N VAL A 323 -16.05 18.10 -10.51
CA VAL A 323 -15.61 19.04 -9.48
C VAL A 323 -14.58 19.98 -10.07
N THR A 324 -14.81 21.27 -9.91
CA THR A 324 -13.92 22.32 -10.44
C THR A 324 -13.65 23.40 -9.40
N CYS A 325 -12.45 23.97 -9.43
CA CYS A 325 -12.12 25.16 -8.66
C CYS A 325 -11.50 26.21 -9.60
N LEU A 326 -12.20 27.31 -9.81
CA LEU A 326 -11.73 28.43 -10.62
C LEU A 326 -11.74 29.71 -9.78
N ARG A 327 -10.59 30.39 -9.65
CA ARG A 327 -10.48 31.65 -8.87
C ARG A 327 -11.01 31.47 -7.42
N LYS A 328 -10.69 30.35 -6.75
CA LYS A 328 -11.18 29.97 -5.40
C LYS A 328 -12.69 29.78 -5.30
N VAL A 329 -13.37 29.55 -6.41
CA VAL A 329 -14.80 29.15 -6.41
C VAL A 329 -14.86 27.67 -6.73
N TYR A 330 -15.26 26.87 -5.76
CA TYR A 330 -15.52 25.44 -5.90
C TYR A 330 -16.90 25.23 -6.51
N LYS A 331 -17.01 24.35 -7.48
CA LYS A 331 -18.27 23.98 -8.11
C LYS A 331 -18.41 22.47 -8.19
N TYR A 332 -19.60 21.98 -7.90
CA TYR A 332 -20.00 20.61 -8.13
C TYR A 332 -21.07 20.56 -9.22
N ILE A 333 -20.82 19.79 -10.26
CA ILE A 333 -21.64 19.77 -11.48
C ILE A 333 -21.89 18.33 -11.86
N ASP A 334 -23.11 18.01 -12.31
CA ASP A 334 -23.35 16.75 -13.03
C ASP A 334 -22.72 16.83 -14.42
N PRO A 335 -21.68 16.06 -14.71
CA PRO A 335 -20.97 16.14 -15.99
C PRO A 335 -21.81 15.65 -17.18
N THR A 336 -22.92 14.95 -16.95
CA THR A 336 -23.79 14.43 -18.00
C THR A 336 -24.87 15.40 -18.39
N THR A 337 -25.50 16.04 -17.40
CA THR A 337 -26.60 16.98 -17.63
C THR A 337 -26.13 18.42 -17.68
N GLY A 338 -24.92 18.71 -17.14
CA GLY A 338 -24.40 20.08 -16.97
C GLY A 338 -25.07 20.83 -15.81
N GLU A 339 -25.92 20.16 -15.02
CA GLU A 339 -26.58 20.76 -13.87
C GLU A 339 -25.56 21.10 -12.78
N ILE A 340 -25.66 22.30 -12.23
CA ILE A 340 -24.80 22.76 -11.13
C ILE A 340 -25.52 22.45 -9.83
N PHE A 341 -25.03 21.44 -9.07
CA PHE A 341 -25.57 21.13 -7.75
C PHE A 341 -25.27 22.21 -6.72
N GLY A 342 -24.15 22.93 -6.89
CA GLY A 342 -23.85 24.08 -6.07
C GLY A 342 -22.45 24.66 -6.33
N GLN A 343 -22.21 25.83 -5.73
CA GLN A 343 -20.93 26.50 -5.74
C GLN A 343 -20.71 27.32 -4.48
N THR A 344 -19.48 27.35 -3.98
CA THR A 344 -19.07 28.15 -2.82
C THR A 344 -17.60 28.54 -2.93
N LYS A 345 -17.16 29.49 -2.09
CA LYS A 345 -15.75 29.85 -1.90
C LYS A 345 -15.13 29.20 -0.66
N ASP A 346 -15.97 28.69 0.21
CA ASP A 346 -15.55 28.04 1.43
C ASP A 346 -15.33 26.55 1.22
N GLU A 347 -14.20 26.03 1.72
CA GLU A 347 -13.78 24.65 1.53
C GLU A 347 -14.65 23.67 2.34
N TYR A 348 -15.04 24.05 3.54
CA TYR A 348 -15.89 23.23 4.40
C TYR A 348 -17.32 23.17 3.89
N GLU A 349 -17.88 24.33 3.50
CA GLU A 349 -19.18 24.39 2.84
C GLU A 349 -19.21 23.56 1.55
N PHE A 350 -18.10 23.53 0.81
CA PHE A 350 -18.05 22.75 -0.40
C PHE A 350 -18.09 21.24 -0.14
N VAL A 351 -17.35 20.74 0.86
CA VAL A 351 -17.40 19.32 1.21
C VAL A 351 -18.77 18.97 1.78
N LYS A 352 -19.39 19.87 2.57
CA LYS A 352 -20.79 19.71 3.01
C LYS A 352 -21.75 19.63 1.81
N LEU A 353 -21.58 20.50 0.84
CA LEU A 353 -22.36 20.46 -0.40
C LEU A 353 -22.23 19.10 -1.10
N LEU A 354 -21.04 18.51 -1.16
CA LEU A 354 -20.82 17.18 -1.71
C LEU A 354 -21.52 16.09 -0.91
N MET A 355 -21.58 16.23 0.44
CA MET A 355 -22.29 15.30 1.31
C MET A 355 -23.80 15.33 1.12
N ASP A 356 -24.36 16.52 0.91
CA ASP A 356 -25.79 16.75 0.82
C ASP A 356 -26.33 16.57 -0.61
N SER A 357 -25.46 16.61 -1.62
CA SER A 357 -25.87 16.54 -3.02
C SER A 357 -25.91 15.11 -3.56
N PRO A 358 -26.79 14.80 -4.53
CA PRO A 358 -26.84 13.50 -5.17
C PRO A 358 -25.56 13.21 -5.96
N ALA A 359 -25.29 11.94 -6.21
CA ALA A 359 -24.23 11.52 -7.13
C ALA A 359 -24.59 11.91 -8.57
N PRO A 360 -23.60 12.13 -9.46
CA PRO A 360 -23.86 12.42 -10.88
C PRO A 360 -24.69 11.32 -11.54
N SER A 361 -25.59 11.69 -12.44
CA SER A 361 -26.60 10.81 -13.05
C SER A 361 -26.05 9.61 -13.84
N VAL A 362 -24.77 9.60 -14.18
CA VAL A 362 -24.07 8.47 -14.86
C VAL A 362 -24.07 7.19 -14.02
N LEU A 363 -24.33 7.27 -12.71
CA LEU A 363 -24.26 6.13 -11.77
C LEU A 363 -25.61 5.51 -11.42
N THR A 364 -26.71 6.09 -11.83
CA THR A 364 -28.03 5.52 -11.57
C THR A 364 -28.34 4.30 -12.43
N ARG A 365 -27.52 3.25 -12.35
CA ARG A 365 -27.95 1.89 -12.62
C ARG A 365 -28.45 1.28 -11.31
N GLY A 366 -29.74 1.53 -11.02
CA GLY A 366 -30.53 0.85 -9.97
C GLY A 366 -30.39 1.47 -8.56
N ASP A 367 -31.48 1.98 -8.07
CA ASP A 367 -32.01 2.11 -6.69
C ASP A 367 -31.09 2.40 -5.47
N VAL A 368 -29.90 2.93 -5.61
CA VAL A 368 -29.10 3.35 -4.45
C VAL A 368 -28.99 4.87 -4.44
N SER A 369 -29.55 5.51 -3.42
CA SER A 369 -29.37 6.94 -3.15
C SER A 369 -27.94 7.21 -2.68
N THR A 370 -27.03 7.35 -3.62
CA THR A 370 -25.61 7.64 -3.34
C THR A 370 -25.42 9.15 -3.36
N THR A 371 -24.80 9.70 -2.31
CA THR A 371 -24.45 11.13 -2.27
C THR A 371 -23.21 11.40 -3.14
N GLY A 372 -23.04 12.67 -3.54
CA GLY A 372 -21.85 13.09 -4.28
C GLY A 372 -20.54 12.80 -3.52
N PHE A 373 -20.58 12.91 -2.20
CA PHE A 373 -19.44 12.59 -1.34
C PHE A 373 -19.07 11.10 -1.40
N GLN A 374 -20.03 10.20 -1.21
CA GLN A 374 -19.84 8.75 -1.29
C GLN A 374 -19.31 8.34 -2.67
N TYR A 375 -19.90 8.89 -3.74
CA TYR A 375 -19.43 8.66 -5.08
C TYR A 375 -17.96 9.05 -5.27
N ILE A 376 -17.61 10.26 -4.82
CA ILE A 376 -16.25 10.78 -4.94
C ILE A 376 -15.28 9.96 -4.07
N CYS A 377 -15.65 9.64 -2.82
CA CYS A 377 -14.83 8.80 -1.95
C CYS A 377 -14.56 7.43 -2.57
N GLY A 378 -15.56 6.77 -3.14
CA GLY A 378 -15.37 5.51 -3.87
C GLY A 378 -14.47 5.66 -5.08
N ARG A 379 -14.61 6.75 -5.86
CA ARG A 379 -13.75 7.02 -7.03
C ARG A 379 -12.29 7.28 -6.68
N ILE A 380 -12.03 8.02 -5.59
CA ILE A 380 -10.68 8.30 -5.11
C ILE A 380 -10.18 7.24 -4.09
N LYS A 381 -10.96 6.20 -3.84
CA LYS A 381 -10.65 5.07 -2.95
C LYS A 381 -10.18 5.51 -1.56
N LEU A 382 -11.00 6.28 -0.86
CA LEU A 382 -10.78 6.62 0.54
C LEU A 382 -11.06 5.42 1.43
N SER A 383 -10.20 5.18 2.43
CA SER A 383 -10.49 4.24 3.51
C SER A 383 -11.56 4.81 4.47
N ASP A 384 -12.25 3.95 5.22
CA ASP A 384 -13.27 4.37 6.19
C ASP A 384 -12.72 5.34 7.23
N ILE A 385 -11.46 5.15 7.66
CA ILE A 385 -10.78 6.04 8.61
C ILE A 385 -10.62 7.45 8.04
N GLN A 386 -10.26 7.56 6.78
CA GLN A 386 -10.11 8.86 6.11
C GLN A 386 -11.47 9.54 5.87
N ILE A 387 -12.49 8.78 5.55
CA ILE A 387 -13.87 9.26 5.44
C ILE A 387 -14.33 9.79 6.79
N LYS A 388 -14.08 9.06 7.89
CA LYS A 388 -14.36 9.50 9.26
C LYS A 388 -13.62 10.80 9.59
N ALA A 389 -12.33 10.88 9.33
CA ALA A 389 -11.53 12.07 9.61
C ALA A 389 -12.05 13.33 8.89
N VAL A 390 -12.48 13.20 7.62
CA VAL A 390 -13.10 14.31 6.88
C VAL A 390 -14.46 14.69 7.49
N ALA A 391 -15.29 13.71 7.83
CA ALA A 391 -16.60 13.94 8.43
C ALA A 391 -16.50 14.61 9.82
N GLU A 392 -15.54 14.20 10.65
CA GLU A 392 -15.26 14.79 11.95
C GLU A 392 -14.76 16.23 11.82
N ALA A 393 -13.81 16.49 10.92
CA ALA A 393 -13.29 17.82 10.67
C ALA A 393 -14.39 18.80 10.22
N ILE A 394 -15.36 18.35 9.43
CA ILE A 394 -16.51 19.17 9.03
C ILE A 394 -17.41 19.47 10.23
N LYS A 395 -17.59 18.55 11.15
CA LYS A 395 -18.38 18.76 12.37
C LYS A 395 -17.70 19.72 13.34
N GLU A 396 -16.38 19.61 13.48
CA GLU A 396 -15.59 20.51 14.32
C GLU A 396 -15.57 21.94 13.79
N GLY A 397 -15.50 22.12 12.46
CA GLY A 397 -15.66 23.42 11.80
C GLY A 397 -17.06 24.02 12.00
N LYS A 398 -18.05 23.23 12.41
CA LYS A 398 -19.44 23.67 12.73
C LYS A 398 -19.66 24.09 14.19
N LYS A 399 -18.69 24.00 15.08
CA LYS A 399 -18.89 24.35 16.51
C LYS A 399 -19.28 25.79 16.80
N SER A 400 -19.64 26.57 15.76
CA SER A 400 -20.33 27.85 15.95
C SER A 400 -21.85 27.79 15.94
N ASP A 401 -22.52 26.74 15.41
CA ASP A 401 -23.98 26.66 15.38
C ASP A 401 -24.49 25.21 15.29
N GLU A 402 -25.17 24.79 16.35
CA GLU A 402 -26.19 23.77 16.51
C GLU A 402 -25.90 22.26 16.30
N ASP A 403 -26.47 21.48 17.25
CA ASP A 403 -26.52 20.04 17.46
C ASP A 403 -26.92 19.18 16.25
N ASP A 404 -25.95 18.38 15.71
CA ASP A 404 -26.29 17.20 14.91
C ASP A 404 -25.38 16.00 15.28
N ASN A 405 -25.99 14.81 15.37
CA ASN A 405 -25.39 13.59 15.89
C ASN A 405 -24.36 12.98 14.92
N PRO A 406 -23.09 12.69 15.35
CA PRO A 406 -22.03 12.09 14.55
C PRO A 406 -22.37 10.78 13.86
N ASP A 407 -23.21 9.96 14.48
CA ASP A 407 -23.51 8.60 14.01
C ASP A 407 -24.41 8.52 12.77
N ASP A 408 -25.12 9.59 12.42
CA ASP A 408 -26.05 9.57 11.28
C ASP A 408 -25.38 9.80 9.92
N VAL A 409 -24.20 10.44 9.89
CA VAL A 409 -23.41 10.62 8.66
C VAL A 409 -22.71 9.31 8.24
N LEU A 410 -22.35 8.46 9.22
CA LEU A 410 -21.63 7.21 8.99
C LEU A 410 -22.56 6.03 8.65
N LYS A 411 -23.82 6.06 9.10
CA LYS A 411 -24.80 5.00 8.81
C LYS A 411 -25.19 4.87 7.34
N ASN A 412 -24.91 5.89 6.54
CA ASN A 412 -25.26 5.93 5.12
C ASN A 412 -24.07 5.58 4.20
N ILE A 413 -22.92 5.17 4.76
CA ILE A 413 -21.75 4.76 3.97
C ILE A 413 -21.85 3.25 3.76
N ASP A 414 -22.31 2.85 2.58
CA ASP A 414 -22.39 1.46 2.17
C ASP A 414 -21.02 1.00 1.63
N SER A 415 -20.44 0.00 2.31
CA SER A 415 -19.16 -0.61 1.93
C SER A 415 -19.22 -1.44 0.64
N SER A 416 -20.43 -1.68 0.09
CA SER A 416 -20.64 -2.47 -1.13
C SER A 416 -20.39 -1.75 -2.45
N LEU A 417 -19.99 -0.46 -2.41
CA LEU A 417 -19.78 0.37 -3.62
C LEU A 417 -18.40 0.28 -4.26
N ILE A 418 -17.63 -0.78 -3.97
CA ILE A 418 -16.37 -1.07 -4.65
C ILE A 418 -16.69 -2.02 -5.82
N ASP A 419 -17.22 -1.48 -6.91
CA ASP A 419 -17.48 -2.25 -8.12
C ASP A 419 -16.21 -2.45 -8.97
N ASP A 420 -15.95 -3.70 -9.33
CA ASP A 420 -14.79 -4.24 -10.06
C ASP A 420 -14.69 -3.82 -11.55
N GLU A 421 -15.59 -3.00 -12.09
CA GLU A 421 -15.76 -2.80 -13.53
C GLU A 421 -14.93 -1.67 -14.19
N PHE A 422 -13.95 -1.04 -13.53
CA PHE A 422 -13.31 0.16 -14.08
C PHE A 422 -11.80 0.10 -14.35
N TYR A 423 -11.30 -1.04 -14.86
CA TYR A 423 -9.95 -1.12 -15.42
C TYR A 423 -9.99 -1.17 -16.96
N GLY A 424 -10.28 -0.05 -17.62
CA GLY A 424 -10.27 0.07 -19.07
C GLY A 424 -10.16 1.53 -19.52
N GLY A 425 -9.10 2.23 -19.09
CA GLY A 425 -8.74 3.53 -19.63
C GLY A 425 -7.42 3.46 -20.40
N PRO A 426 -7.17 4.32 -21.40
CA PRO A 426 -5.92 4.35 -22.14
C PRO A 426 -4.74 4.65 -21.21
N GLU A 427 -3.61 4.01 -21.49
CA GLU A 427 -2.34 4.20 -20.75
C GLU A 427 -1.97 5.69 -20.75
N PRO A 428 -1.64 6.26 -19.56
CA PRO A 428 -1.10 7.62 -19.52
C PRO A 428 0.30 7.63 -20.11
N GLU A 429 0.57 8.56 -21.03
CA GLU A 429 1.92 8.85 -21.52
C GLU A 429 2.84 9.15 -20.34
N ILE A 430 3.93 8.42 -20.25
CA ILE A 430 4.96 8.57 -19.22
C ILE A 430 5.71 9.88 -19.53
N PRO A 431 5.70 10.89 -18.66
CA PRO A 431 6.55 12.05 -18.87
C PRO A 431 8.01 11.64 -18.70
N ASP A 432 8.83 11.95 -19.68
CA ASP A 432 10.28 11.79 -19.64
C ASP A 432 10.85 12.46 -18.39
N PHE A 433 11.59 11.69 -17.61
CA PHE A 433 12.45 12.23 -16.56
C PHE A 433 13.69 12.82 -17.23
N GLU A 434 13.58 14.00 -17.83
CA GLU A 434 14.76 14.79 -18.17
C GLU A 434 15.29 15.50 -16.93
N GLU A 435 16.59 15.24 -16.68
CA GLU A 435 17.63 15.78 -15.80
C GLU A 435 17.26 16.65 -14.58
#